data_e9517ecbd1fc59f6bba918c975b7989f
#
_entry.id   e9517ecbd1fc59f6bba918c975b7989f
#
_cell.length_a   1.000
_cell.length_b   1.000
_cell.length_c   1.000
_cell.angle_alpha   90.00
_cell.angle_beta   90.00
_cell.angle_gamma   90.00
#
_symmetry.space_group_name_H-M   'P 1'
#
loop_
_entity.id
_entity.type
_entity.pdbx_description
1 polymer ?
#
loop_
_entity_poly.entity_id
_entity_poly.type
_entity_poly.pdbx_seq_one_letter_code
_entity_poly.pdbx_strand_id
1 'polypeptide(L)'
;MKTVSNVVHNYPHVAPALREKVQAAIDQLGYRPNLTARRLATGKTGMIALAIPEIDHPYFSELSRHIAEEATRRGYRVIIEQTLSDPVVERAVLSDREAGLVDGVIFHPVRMESLDIAKLDPGTPLVLLGEAAMPVMTDHVMIDNVSAALDATRHLVARGCRRIAFLGVIAADITGSTNQRLLGYQQGLLEAGVPLDPELVFTASEFTAEAGLRSVAEAIERGVRFDGVVCRDDRFAIGALKALHDSGRSVPADVSVVGWDNTFLAAYTSPTLTSVAPQKTAIAAAAFDLLEERIAGYRGVGRHMIVGHSLEVRESAPLAP
;
A
#
# COMPACT_ATOMS: atom_id res chain seq x y z
N MET A 1 9.28 -15.36 41.88
CA MET A 1 8.90 -15.14 40.47
C MET A 1 8.54 -13.68 40.13
N LYS A 2 7.81 -12.93 40.98
CA LYS A 2 7.48 -11.51 40.71
C LYS A 2 8.70 -10.60 40.43
N THR A 3 9.82 -10.78 41.15
CA THR A 3 11.01 -9.91 41.04
C THR A 3 11.69 -9.98 39.68
N VAL A 4 11.92 -11.18 39.12
CA VAL A 4 12.52 -11.36 37.78
C VAL A 4 11.59 -10.75 36.72
N SER A 5 10.30 -10.99 36.78
CA SER A 5 9.32 -10.41 35.89
C SER A 5 9.33 -8.86 35.95
N ASN A 6 9.41 -8.28 37.14
CA ASN A 6 9.47 -6.83 37.31
C ASN A 6 10.76 -6.21 36.75
N VAL A 7 11.90 -6.90 36.85
CA VAL A 7 13.18 -6.46 36.25
C VAL A 7 13.12 -6.54 34.73
N VAL A 8 12.64 -7.65 34.17
CA VAL A 8 12.49 -7.87 32.74
C VAL A 8 11.54 -6.83 32.09
N HIS A 9 10.51 -6.38 32.82
CA HIS A 9 9.55 -5.39 32.33
C HIS A 9 9.88 -3.94 32.74
N ASN A 10 11.10 -3.70 33.21
CA ASN A 10 11.55 -2.35 33.60
C ASN A 10 10.64 -1.66 34.63
N TYR A 11 10.01 -2.41 35.52
CA TYR A 11 9.09 -1.86 36.51
C TYR A 11 9.80 -0.80 37.37
N PRO A 12 9.26 0.44 37.50
CA PRO A 12 9.99 1.57 38.07
C PRO A 12 10.29 1.42 39.57
N HIS A 13 9.57 0.58 40.30
CA HIS A 13 9.70 0.42 41.74
C HIS A 13 10.66 -0.71 42.16
N VAL A 14 11.56 -1.19 41.27
CA VAL A 14 12.62 -2.14 41.62
C VAL A 14 13.88 -1.36 42.02
N ALA A 15 14.35 -1.57 43.22
CA ALA A 15 15.58 -0.92 43.71
C ALA A 15 16.76 -1.19 42.75
N PRO A 16 17.65 -0.19 42.46
CA PRO A 16 18.71 -0.32 41.47
C PRO A 16 19.63 -1.52 41.73
N ALA A 17 20.10 -1.72 42.98
CA ALA A 17 20.98 -2.84 43.36
C ALA A 17 20.31 -4.22 43.16
N LEU A 18 18.98 -4.31 43.36
CA LEU A 18 18.25 -5.55 43.10
C LEU A 18 18.08 -5.80 41.59
N ARG A 19 17.88 -4.73 40.81
CA ARG A 19 17.80 -4.79 39.34
C ARG A 19 19.13 -5.34 38.78
N GLU A 20 20.27 -4.78 39.17
CA GLU A 20 21.58 -5.23 38.70
C GLU A 20 21.84 -6.70 39.05
N LYS A 21 21.55 -7.11 40.30
CA LYS A 21 21.72 -8.50 40.72
C LYS A 21 20.83 -9.48 39.94
N VAL A 22 19.60 -9.11 39.64
CA VAL A 22 18.71 -9.95 38.88
C VAL A 22 19.07 -9.97 37.40
N GLN A 23 19.52 -8.84 36.85
CA GLN A 23 20.00 -8.78 35.46
C GLN A 23 21.24 -9.66 35.28
N ALA A 24 22.23 -9.58 36.19
CA ALA A 24 23.42 -10.45 36.16
C ALA A 24 23.05 -11.94 36.20
N ALA A 25 22.08 -12.32 37.03
CA ALA A 25 21.57 -13.68 37.06
C ALA A 25 20.85 -14.11 35.78
N ILE A 26 20.05 -13.22 35.16
CA ILE A 26 19.39 -13.43 33.85
C ILE A 26 20.47 -13.70 32.80
N ASP A 27 21.51 -12.86 32.73
CA ASP A 27 22.58 -12.94 31.76
C ASP A 27 23.43 -14.22 31.95
N GLN A 28 23.79 -14.55 33.21
CA GLN A 28 24.54 -15.75 33.54
C GLN A 28 23.81 -17.04 33.23
N LEU A 29 22.50 -17.08 33.45
CA LEU A 29 21.66 -18.26 33.20
C LEU A 29 21.14 -18.36 31.77
N GLY A 30 21.39 -17.36 30.91
CA GLY A 30 20.83 -17.28 29.57
C GLY A 30 19.30 -17.29 29.58
N TYR A 31 18.69 -16.79 30.67
CA TYR A 31 17.23 -16.81 30.82
C TYR A 31 16.60 -15.93 29.76
N ARG A 32 15.74 -16.52 28.95
CA ARG A 32 14.87 -15.80 28.02
C ARG A 32 13.45 -15.81 28.53
N PRO A 33 12.78 -14.65 28.63
CA PRO A 33 11.36 -14.60 29.01
C PRO A 33 10.53 -15.52 28.11
N ASN A 34 9.72 -16.36 28.72
CA ASN A 34 8.80 -17.21 27.97
C ASN A 34 7.63 -16.35 27.46
N LEU A 35 7.61 -16.10 26.14
CA LEU A 35 6.59 -15.29 25.48
C LEU A 35 5.18 -15.89 25.68
N THR A 36 5.07 -17.22 25.73
CA THR A 36 3.80 -17.91 25.99
C THR A 36 3.29 -17.64 27.40
N ALA A 37 4.19 -17.66 28.40
CA ALA A 37 3.84 -17.32 29.78
C ALA A 37 3.45 -15.84 29.94
N ARG A 38 4.12 -14.94 29.19
CA ARG A 38 3.74 -13.51 29.13
C ARG A 38 2.35 -13.35 28.53
N ARG A 39 2.07 -14.03 27.43
CA ARG A 39 0.75 -14.03 26.78
C ARG A 39 -0.36 -14.48 27.75
N LEU A 40 -0.14 -15.58 28.46
CA LEU A 40 -1.07 -16.07 29.48
C LEU A 40 -1.33 -15.05 30.60
N ALA A 41 -0.32 -14.27 30.97
CA ALA A 41 -0.42 -13.26 32.03
C ALA A 41 -1.03 -11.93 31.58
N THR A 42 -0.84 -11.52 30.33
CA THR A 42 -1.24 -10.20 29.81
C THR A 42 -2.39 -10.27 28.81
N GLY A 43 -2.68 -11.44 28.26
CA GLY A 43 -3.63 -11.64 27.14
C GLY A 43 -3.13 -11.06 25.81
N LYS A 44 -1.86 -10.56 25.76
CA LYS A 44 -1.29 -9.92 24.55
C LYS A 44 -0.06 -10.66 24.07
N THR A 45 0.07 -10.79 22.76
CA THR A 45 1.22 -11.42 22.09
C THR A 45 2.35 -10.43 21.82
N GLY A 46 2.03 -9.16 21.64
CA GLY A 46 2.94 -8.13 21.13
C GLY A 46 3.26 -8.29 19.63
N MET A 47 2.42 -9.04 18.91
CA MET A 47 2.59 -9.28 17.48
C MET A 47 1.38 -8.79 16.70
N ILE A 48 1.63 -8.22 15.52
CA ILE A 48 0.63 -7.79 14.54
C ILE A 48 0.89 -8.55 13.25
N ALA A 49 -0.13 -9.05 12.59
CA ALA A 49 -0.03 -9.55 11.24
C ALA A 49 -0.23 -8.40 10.24
N LEU A 50 0.62 -8.36 9.21
CA LEU A 50 0.46 -7.54 8.03
C LEU A 50 0.25 -8.46 6.84
N ALA A 51 -0.97 -8.51 6.32
CA ALA A 51 -1.29 -9.29 5.14
C ALA A 51 -1.33 -8.41 3.89
N ILE A 52 -0.50 -8.75 2.90
CA ILE A 52 -0.32 -7.99 1.65
C ILE A 52 -0.38 -8.92 0.44
N PRO A 53 -0.72 -8.40 -0.76
CA PRO A 53 -0.78 -9.22 -1.97
C PRO A 53 0.57 -9.83 -2.38
N GLU A 54 1.60 -8.99 -2.54
CA GLU A 54 2.90 -9.38 -3.10
C GLU A 54 4.02 -8.67 -2.35
N ILE A 55 4.96 -9.44 -1.78
CA ILE A 55 6.07 -8.88 -1.00
C ILE A 55 7.16 -8.25 -1.90
N ASP A 56 7.27 -8.72 -3.12
CA ASP A 56 8.22 -8.21 -4.12
C ASP A 56 7.68 -7.02 -4.93
N HIS A 57 6.40 -6.67 -4.76
CA HIS A 57 5.89 -5.42 -5.31
C HIS A 57 6.48 -4.22 -4.55
N PRO A 58 7.21 -3.30 -5.23
CA PRO A 58 7.94 -2.22 -4.55
C PRO A 58 7.08 -1.38 -3.61
N TYR A 59 5.83 -1.08 -3.97
CA TYR A 59 4.90 -0.36 -3.08
C TYR A 59 4.64 -1.11 -1.79
N PHE A 60 4.33 -2.41 -1.85
CA PHE A 60 4.03 -3.19 -0.66
C PHE A 60 5.26 -3.45 0.19
N SER A 61 6.45 -3.61 -0.42
CA SER A 61 7.70 -3.75 0.34
C SER A 61 8.05 -2.46 1.10
N GLU A 62 7.87 -1.29 0.49
CA GLU A 62 8.07 0.01 1.17
C GLU A 62 7.02 0.25 2.27
N LEU A 63 5.75 -0.02 1.98
CA LEU A 63 4.68 0.11 2.98
C LEU A 63 4.92 -0.81 4.16
N SER A 64 5.34 -2.07 3.91
CA SER A 64 5.70 -3.03 4.96
C SER A 64 6.84 -2.51 5.84
N ARG A 65 7.86 -1.86 5.27
CA ARG A 65 8.93 -1.21 6.02
C ARG A 65 8.37 -0.12 6.95
N HIS A 66 7.53 0.79 6.44
CA HIS A 66 6.94 1.84 7.25
C HIS A 66 6.04 1.28 8.37
N ILE A 67 5.28 0.24 8.08
CA ILE A 67 4.46 -0.46 9.08
C ILE A 67 5.35 -1.14 10.14
N ALA A 68 6.47 -1.77 9.76
CA ALA A 68 7.40 -2.39 10.69
C ALA A 68 8.13 -1.37 11.58
N GLU A 69 8.51 -0.21 11.02
CA GLU A 69 9.08 0.92 11.76
C GLU A 69 8.09 1.45 12.79
N GLU A 70 6.83 1.67 12.39
CA GLU A 70 5.76 2.14 13.27
C GLU A 70 5.42 1.13 14.37
N ALA A 71 5.35 -0.17 14.02
CA ALA A 71 5.17 -1.26 14.96
C ALA A 71 6.26 -1.26 16.04
N THR A 72 7.52 -1.15 15.61
CA THR A 72 8.69 -1.11 16.53
C THR A 72 8.60 0.06 17.49
N ARG A 73 8.20 1.25 16.99
CA ARG A 73 8.01 2.45 17.82
C ARG A 73 6.93 2.27 18.88
N ARG A 74 5.90 1.46 18.59
CA ARG A 74 4.77 1.14 19.50
C ARG A 74 4.98 -0.13 20.32
N GLY A 75 6.12 -0.81 20.16
CA GLY A 75 6.46 -2.02 20.94
C GLY A 75 5.88 -3.32 20.39
N TYR A 76 5.43 -3.34 19.14
CA TYR A 76 4.96 -4.53 18.44
C TYR A 76 6.03 -5.12 17.52
N ARG A 77 5.85 -6.39 17.17
CA ARG A 77 6.52 -7.07 16.06
C ARG A 77 5.51 -7.33 14.95
N VAL A 78 5.99 -7.31 13.70
CA VAL A 78 5.15 -7.59 12.53
C VAL A 78 5.49 -8.97 11.98
N ILE A 79 4.45 -9.76 11.71
CA ILE A 79 4.50 -10.95 10.88
C ILE A 79 3.92 -10.56 9.53
N ILE A 80 4.66 -10.78 8.44
CA ILE A 80 4.19 -10.46 7.09
C ILE A 80 3.63 -11.76 6.48
N GLU A 81 2.42 -11.66 5.97
CA GLU A 81 1.73 -12.73 5.26
C GLU A 81 1.47 -12.30 3.82
N GLN A 82 1.88 -13.11 2.85
CA GLN A 82 1.65 -12.86 1.44
C GLN A 82 0.43 -13.64 0.97
N THR A 83 -0.54 -12.92 0.37
CA THR A 83 -1.80 -13.54 -0.06
C THR A 83 -1.85 -13.91 -1.54
N LEU A 84 -0.95 -13.36 -2.36
CA LEU A 84 -0.93 -13.51 -3.83
C LEU A 84 -2.27 -13.15 -4.50
N SER A 85 -3.07 -12.31 -3.84
CA SER A 85 -4.44 -12.00 -4.27
C SER A 85 -5.33 -13.24 -4.45
N ASP A 86 -5.00 -14.34 -3.74
CA ASP A 86 -5.81 -15.55 -3.73
C ASP A 86 -6.94 -15.42 -2.69
N PRO A 87 -8.22 -15.48 -3.10
CA PRO A 87 -9.34 -15.31 -2.18
C PRO A 87 -9.42 -16.39 -1.08
N VAL A 88 -8.82 -17.55 -1.28
CA VAL A 88 -8.76 -18.60 -0.25
C VAL A 88 -7.73 -18.22 0.81
N VAL A 89 -6.54 -17.75 0.38
CA VAL A 89 -5.48 -17.28 1.29
C VAL A 89 -5.93 -16.02 2.02
N GLU A 90 -6.56 -15.06 1.32
CA GLU A 90 -7.11 -13.85 1.93
C GLU A 90 -8.11 -14.18 3.05
N ARG A 91 -8.98 -15.18 2.87
CA ARG A 91 -9.89 -15.65 3.92
C ARG A 91 -9.14 -16.33 5.08
N ALA A 92 -8.08 -17.08 4.80
CA ALA A 92 -7.30 -17.77 5.83
C ALA A 92 -6.61 -16.78 6.78
N VAL A 93 -6.09 -15.65 6.28
CA VAL A 93 -5.52 -14.55 7.10
C VAL A 93 -6.46 -14.14 8.23
N LEU A 94 -7.76 -14.12 7.98
CA LEU A 94 -8.76 -13.72 8.95
C LEU A 94 -9.14 -14.84 9.92
N SER A 95 -9.03 -16.11 9.50
CA SER A 95 -9.31 -17.29 10.32
C SER A 95 -8.16 -17.57 11.31
N ASP A 96 -6.91 -17.44 10.90
CA ASP A 96 -5.73 -17.70 11.75
C ASP A 96 -5.62 -16.73 12.93
N ARG A 97 -6.23 -15.56 12.80
CA ARG A 97 -6.36 -14.59 13.87
C ARG A 97 -7.20 -15.11 15.05
N GLU A 98 -8.24 -15.90 14.81
CA GLU A 98 -9.05 -16.53 15.82
C GLU A 98 -8.22 -17.48 16.70
N ALA A 99 -7.12 -18.02 16.16
CA ALA A 99 -6.15 -18.80 16.92
C ALA A 99 -5.35 -18.00 17.95
N GLY A 100 -5.50 -16.67 17.98
CA GLY A 100 -4.89 -15.77 18.97
C GLY A 100 -3.35 -15.70 18.83
N LEU A 101 -2.78 -15.86 17.65
CA LEU A 101 -1.34 -15.75 17.37
C LEU A 101 -0.87 -14.30 17.35
N VAL A 102 -1.75 -13.37 16.99
CA VAL A 102 -1.49 -11.94 16.89
C VAL A 102 -2.54 -11.14 17.66
N ASP A 103 -2.19 -9.93 18.07
CA ASP A 103 -3.10 -9.02 18.78
C ASP A 103 -4.04 -8.30 17.82
N GLY A 104 -3.67 -8.19 16.54
CA GLY A 104 -4.48 -7.57 15.52
C GLY A 104 -3.88 -7.76 14.12
N VAL A 105 -4.64 -7.36 13.11
CA VAL A 105 -4.27 -7.52 11.69
C VAL A 105 -4.42 -6.20 10.95
N ILE A 106 -3.40 -5.84 10.17
CA ILE A 106 -3.47 -4.84 9.10
C ILE A 106 -3.51 -5.63 7.79
N PHE A 107 -4.54 -5.43 6.99
CA PHE A 107 -4.79 -6.26 5.83
C PHE A 107 -5.10 -5.43 4.57
N HIS A 108 -4.42 -5.73 3.48
CA HIS A 108 -4.69 -5.18 2.16
C HIS A 108 -5.37 -6.24 1.28
N PRO A 109 -6.71 -6.36 1.32
CA PRO A 109 -7.44 -7.30 0.47
C PRO A 109 -7.43 -6.83 -0.98
N VAL A 110 -7.46 -7.77 -1.91
CA VAL A 110 -7.61 -7.52 -3.35
C VAL A 110 -8.87 -8.19 -3.91
N ARG A 111 -9.18 -9.39 -3.45
CA ARG A 111 -10.29 -10.22 -3.95
C ARG A 111 -11.44 -10.38 -2.97
N MET A 112 -11.22 -10.11 -1.68
CA MET A 112 -12.29 -10.21 -0.70
C MET A 112 -13.33 -9.11 -0.90
N GLU A 113 -14.59 -9.51 -0.91
CA GLU A 113 -15.72 -8.59 -0.96
C GLU A 113 -16.08 -8.08 0.45
N SER A 114 -16.72 -6.91 0.50
CA SER A 114 -17.19 -6.31 1.76
C SER A 114 -18.12 -7.24 2.55
N LEU A 115 -18.90 -8.09 1.87
CA LEU A 115 -19.79 -9.06 2.50
C LEU A 115 -19.03 -10.19 3.21
N ASP A 116 -17.89 -10.63 2.69
CA ASP A 116 -17.08 -11.66 3.33
C ASP A 116 -16.44 -11.11 4.61
N ILE A 117 -15.95 -9.88 4.55
CA ILE A 117 -15.36 -9.20 5.73
C ILE A 117 -16.44 -8.86 6.77
N ALA A 118 -17.65 -8.49 6.33
CA ALA A 118 -18.77 -8.18 7.23
C ALA A 118 -19.27 -9.39 8.05
N LYS A 119 -18.96 -10.61 7.65
CA LYS A 119 -19.26 -11.84 8.41
C LYS A 119 -18.29 -12.11 9.55
N LEU A 120 -17.18 -11.36 9.61
CA LEU A 120 -16.19 -11.51 10.67
C LEU A 120 -16.73 -10.95 11.99
N ASP A 121 -16.25 -11.53 13.09
CA ASP A 121 -16.52 -10.99 14.41
C ASP A 121 -16.00 -9.54 14.53
N PRO A 122 -16.88 -8.54 14.75
CA PRO A 122 -16.45 -7.16 14.90
C PRO A 122 -15.58 -6.94 16.15
N GLY A 123 -15.52 -7.92 17.05
CA GLY A 123 -14.63 -7.93 18.21
C GLY A 123 -13.16 -8.12 17.86
N THR A 124 -12.84 -8.56 16.65
CA THR A 124 -11.48 -8.85 16.27
C THR A 124 -10.75 -7.60 15.75
N PRO A 125 -9.57 -7.24 16.31
CA PRO A 125 -8.81 -6.08 15.87
C PRO A 125 -8.34 -6.22 14.42
N LEU A 126 -8.96 -5.46 13.52
CA LEU A 126 -8.69 -5.46 12.07
C LEU A 126 -8.73 -4.04 11.53
N VAL A 127 -7.74 -3.70 10.72
CA VAL A 127 -7.71 -2.49 9.88
C VAL A 127 -7.44 -2.88 8.45
N LEU A 128 -8.26 -2.41 7.53
CA LEU A 128 -8.08 -2.63 6.09
C LEU A 128 -7.25 -1.51 5.48
N LEU A 129 -6.49 -1.85 4.45
CA LEU A 129 -5.79 -0.91 3.57
C LEU A 129 -6.31 -1.05 2.14
N GLY A 130 -6.21 0.02 1.36
CA GLY A 130 -6.62 0.00 -0.04
C GLY A 130 -8.13 0.16 -0.24
N GLU A 131 -8.66 -0.10 -1.43
CA GLU A 131 -10.02 0.28 -1.83
C GLU A 131 -10.90 -0.91 -2.25
N ALA A 132 -10.44 -2.14 -2.05
CA ALA A 132 -11.16 -3.33 -2.53
C ALA A 132 -12.45 -3.60 -1.75
N ALA A 133 -12.47 -3.33 -0.44
CA ALA A 133 -13.61 -3.61 0.42
C ALA A 133 -13.79 -2.50 1.46
N MET A 134 -15.04 -2.08 1.67
CA MET A 134 -15.39 -1.03 2.64
C MET A 134 -16.54 -1.48 3.54
N PRO A 135 -16.34 -2.47 4.43
CA PRO A 135 -17.38 -2.93 5.33
C PRO A 135 -17.65 -1.91 6.44
N VAL A 136 -18.92 -1.72 6.76
CA VAL A 136 -19.39 -0.68 7.73
C VAL A 136 -18.77 -0.79 9.13
N MET A 137 -18.42 -2.01 9.55
CA MET A 137 -17.94 -2.27 10.92
C MET A 137 -16.42 -2.35 11.04
N THR A 138 -15.68 -2.22 9.95
CA THR A 138 -14.22 -2.37 9.94
C THR A 138 -13.54 -1.05 9.65
N ASP A 139 -12.49 -0.73 10.39
CA ASP A 139 -11.67 0.44 10.14
C ASP A 139 -10.88 0.28 8.84
N HIS A 140 -10.68 1.38 8.14
CA HIS A 140 -10.11 1.38 6.81
C HIS A 140 -9.23 2.62 6.57
N VAL A 141 -8.06 2.42 5.99
CA VAL A 141 -7.14 3.50 5.59
C VAL A 141 -6.89 3.40 4.09
N MET A 142 -7.15 4.48 3.39
CA MET A 142 -7.03 4.59 1.93
C MET A 142 -6.51 5.95 1.50
N ILE A 143 -6.25 6.10 0.19
CA ILE A 143 -6.04 7.40 -0.45
C ILE A 143 -7.25 7.73 -1.34
N ASP A 144 -7.42 9.02 -1.67
CA ASP A 144 -8.38 9.42 -2.70
C ASP A 144 -7.77 9.20 -4.08
N ASN A 145 -7.98 7.99 -4.64
CA ASN A 145 -7.47 7.62 -5.95
C ASN A 145 -8.08 8.46 -7.09
N VAL A 146 -9.34 8.91 -6.95
CA VAL A 146 -9.98 9.76 -7.95
C VAL A 146 -9.28 11.11 -8.02
N SER A 147 -9.12 11.77 -6.86
CA SER A 147 -8.45 13.07 -6.78
C SER A 147 -6.98 12.97 -7.24
N ALA A 148 -6.27 11.94 -6.84
CA ALA A 148 -4.87 11.75 -7.20
C ALA A 148 -4.67 11.50 -8.72
N ALA A 149 -5.56 10.72 -9.35
CA ALA A 149 -5.52 10.52 -10.81
C ALA A 149 -5.94 11.77 -11.58
N LEU A 150 -6.89 12.54 -11.03
CA LEU A 150 -7.27 13.85 -11.56
C LEU A 150 -6.06 14.79 -11.56
N ASP A 151 -5.29 14.88 -10.48
CA ASP A 151 -4.10 15.72 -10.38
C ASP A 151 -2.99 15.28 -11.35
N ALA A 152 -2.76 13.97 -11.50
CA ALA A 152 -1.82 13.42 -12.49
C ALA A 152 -2.23 13.79 -13.93
N THR A 153 -3.52 13.70 -14.24
CA THR A 153 -4.05 14.03 -15.57
C THR A 153 -3.99 15.54 -15.83
N ARG A 154 -4.36 16.37 -14.86
CA ARG A 154 -4.24 17.83 -14.94
C ARG A 154 -2.80 18.27 -15.16
N HIS A 155 -1.84 17.60 -14.52
CA HIS A 155 -0.42 17.86 -14.71
C HIS A 155 -0.01 17.65 -16.17
N LEU A 156 -0.40 16.53 -16.80
CA LEU A 156 -0.11 16.26 -18.22
C LEU A 156 -0.83 17.26 -19.15
N VAL A 157 -2.08 17.59 -18.86
CA VAL A 157 -2.83 18.62 -19.60
C VAL A 157 -2.15 19.99 -19.51
N ALA A 158 -1.68 20.39 -18.32
CA ALA A 158 -0.97 21.65 -18.12
C ALA A 158 0.36 21.70 -18.88
N ARG A 159 1.00 20.53 -19.10
CA ARG A 159 2.19 20.39 -19.95
C ARG A 159 1.91 20.54 -21.45
N GLY A 160 0.64 20.60 -21.86
CA GLY A 160 0.22 20.69 -23.25
C GLY A 160 -0.17 19.36 -23.87
N CYS A 161 -0.13 18.24 -23.13
CA CYS A 161 -0.60 16.95 -23.66
C CYS A 161 -2.09 17.00 -23.99
N ARG A 162 -2.46 16.38 -25.12
CA ARG A 162 -3.85 16.37 -25.62
C ARG A 162 -4.34 14.97 -25.99
N ARG A 163 -3.45 14.02 -26.14
CA ARG A 163 -3.75 12.62 -26.40
C ARG A 163 -3.14 11.76 -25.28
N ILE A 164 -3.73 11.88 -24.10
CA ILE A 164 -3.24 11.22 -22.89
C ILE A 164 -3.82 9.82 -22.83
N ALA A 165 -2.97 8.80 -22.71
CA ALA A 165 -3.40 7.42 -22.48
C ALA A 165 -3.48 7.10 -20.99
N PHE A 166 -4.34 6.14 -20.62
CA PHE A 166 -4.33 5.47 -19.32
C PHE A 166 -3.86 4.04 -19.49
N LEU A 167 -2.80 3.65 -18.78
CA LEU A 167 -2.18 2.33 -18.89
C LEU A 167 -2.40 1.48 -17.63
N GLY A 168 -2.86 0.25 -17.81
CA GLY A 168 -2.91 -0.76 -16.77
C GLY A 168 -4.31 -1.19 -16.35
N VAL A 169 -5.30 -1.07 -17.25
CA VAL A 169 -6.62 -1.69 -17.08
C VAL A 169 -6.51 -3.18 -17.40
N ILE A 170 -6.95 -4.04 -16.47
CA ILE A 170 -7.08 -5.48 -16.73
C ILE A 170 -8.57 -5.78 -16.86
N ALA A 171 -9.01 -6.18 -18.05
CA ALA A 171 -10.43 -6.35 -18.38
C ALA A 171 -11.16 -7.37 -17.49
N ALA A 172 -10.46 -8.40 -17.02
CA ALA A 172 -11.00 -9.44 -16.13
C ALA A 172 -10.90 -9.06 -14.63
N ASP A 173 -10.22 -7.98 -14.29
CA ASP A 173 -9.90 -7.63 -12.91
C ASP A 173 -9.89 -6.12 -12.71
N ILE A 174 -11.08 -5.54 -12.75
CA ILE A 174 -11.24 -4.14 -12.42
C ILE A 174 -11.26 -4.02 -10.90
N THR A 175 -10.08 -3.87 -10.30
CA THR A 175 -9.97 -3.60 -8.86
C THR A 175 -10.55 -2.24 -8.51
N GLY A 176 -10.98 -2.05 -7.26
CA GLY A 176 -11.53 -0.78 -6.80
C GLY A 176 -10.59 0.40 -7.10
N SER A 177 -9.29 0.27 -6.82
CA SER A 177 -8.29 1.32 -7.07
C SER A 177 -8.10 1.63 -8.56
N THR A 178 -8.05 0.62 -9.44
CA THR A 178 -7.91 0.85 -10.89
C THR A 178 -9.10 1.62 -11.45
N ASN A 179 -10.33 1.26 -11.03
CA ASN A 179 -11.54 1.98 -11.46
C ASN A 179 -11.56 3.43 -11.00
N GLN A 180 -11.19 3.67 -9.74
CA GLN A 180 -11.13 5.02 -9.20
C GLN A 180 -10.06 5.88 -9.91
N ARG A 181 -8.89 5.32 -10.22
CA ARG A 181 -7.84 6.01 -10.99
C ARG A 181 -8.30 6.32 -12.41
N LEU A 182 -8.95 5.36 -13.08
CA LEU A 182 -9.53 5.57 -14.41
C LEU A 182 -10.59 6.67 -14.38
N LEU A 183 -11.45 6.70 -13.35
CA LEU A 183 -12.46 7.74 -13.18
C LEU A 183 -11.83 9.13 -13.02
N GLY A 184 -10.80 9.26 -12.18
CA GLY A 184 -10.08 10.53 -12.01
C GLY A 184 -9.37 10.99 -13.29
N TYR A 185 -8.77 10.06 -14.05
CA TYR A 185 -8.21 10.34 -15.36
C TYR A 185 -9.29 10.87 -16.34
N GLN A 186 -10.45 10.20 -16.44
CA GLN A 186 -11.55 10.62 -17.29
C GLN A 186 -12.08 11.99 -16.90
N GLN A 187 -12.20 12.27 -15.61
CA GLN A 187 -12.61 13.56 -15.10
C GLN A 187 -11.59 14.65 -15.49
N GLY A 188 -10.30 14.39 -15.38
CA GLY A 188 -9.24 15.34 -15.77
C GLY A 188 -9.28 15.71 -17.27
N LEU A 189 -9.55 14.74 -18.13
CA LEU A 189 -9.72 14.99 -19.56
C LEU A 189 -10.99 15.82 -19.81
N LEU A 190 -12.10 15.48 -19.17
CA LEU A 190 -13.38 16.21 -19.32
C LEU A 190 -13.23 17.68 -18.89
N GLU A 191 -12.62 17.95 -17.76
CA GLU A 191 -12.35 19.31 -17.28
C GLU A 191 -11.51 20.14 -18.26
N ALA A 192 -10.58 19.49 -18.95
CA ALA A 192 -9.72 20.11 -19.95
C ALA A 192 -10.37 20.24 -21.34
N GLY A 193 -11.61 19.76 -21.51
CA GLY A 193 -12.26 19.71 -22.82
C GLY A 193 -11.60 18.74 -23.79
N VAL A 194 -10.84 17.75 -23.31
CA VAL A 194 -10.20 16.72 -24.12
C VAL A 194 -11.15 15.54 -24.27
N PRO A 195 -11.50 15.14 -25.50
CA PRO A 195 -12.41 14.02 -25.71
C PRO A 195 -11.86 12.70 -25.16
N LEU A 196 -12.73 11.90 -24.55
CA LEU A 196 -12.39 10.53 -24.20
C LEU A 196 -12.26 9.68 -25.48
N ASP A 197 -11.10 9.05 -25.63
CA ASP A 197 -10.81 8.15 -26.74
C ASP A 197 -10.58 6.74 -26.18
N PRO A 198 -11.48 5.76 -26.45
CA PRO A 198 -11.31 4.39 -25.94
C PRO A 198 -10.00 3.72 -26.40
N GLU A 199 -9.41 4.13 -27.53
CA GLU A 199 -8.13 3.61 -27.99
C GLU A 199 -6.97 4.03 -27.09
N LEU A 200 -7.14 5.07 -26.26
CA LEU A 200 -6.16 5.56 -25.29
C LEU A 200 -6.29 4.88 -23.90
N VAL A 201 -7.18 3.91 -23.75
CA VAL A 201 -7.25 3.06 -22.57
C VAL A 201 -6.49 1.76 -22.87
N PHE A 202 -5.24 1.69 -22.40
CA PHE A 202 -4.36 0.54 -22.66
C PHE A 202 -4.61 -0.54 -21.64
N THR A 203 -5.07 -1.69 -22.11
CA THR A 203 -5.32 -2.88 -21.29
C THR A 203 -4.04 -3.69 -21.14
N ALA A 204 -3.95 -4.45 -20.07
CA ALA A 204 -2.86 -5.37 -19.81
C ALA A 204 -3.39 -6.74 -19.39
N SER A 205 -2.58 -7.78 -19.51
CA SER A 205 -2.92 -9.15 -19.11
C SER A 205 -2.66 -9.41 -17.64
N GLU A 206 -1.70 -8.71 -17.06
CA GLU A 206 -1.18 -8.90 -15.69
C GLU A 206 -0.66 -7.59 -15.11
N PHE A 207 -0.46 -7.56 -13.78
CA PHE A 207 0.09 -6.41 -13.08
C PHE A 207 1.63 -6.44 -13.03
N THR A 208 2.30 -6.39 -14.19
CA THR A 208 3.76 -6.45 -14.30
C THR A 208 4.32 -5.34 -15.18
N ALA A 209 5.61 -5.03 -15.02
CA ALA A 209 6.30 -4.08 -15.90
C ALA A 209 6.35 -4.59 -17.35
N GLU A 210 6.48 -5.91 -17.53
CA GLU A 210 6.48 -6.52 -18.85
C GLU A 210 5.12 -6.38 -19.56
N ALA A 211 4.02 -6.53 -18.84
CA ALA A 211 2.69 -6.29 -19.39
C ALA A 211 2.50 -4.82 -19.78
N GLY A 212 3.02 -3.88 -18.99
CA GLY A 212 3.06 -2.45 -19.34
C GLY A 212 3.86 -2.17 -20.61
N LEU A 213 5.04 -2.80 -20.74
CA LEU A 213 5.85 -2.71 -21.94
C LEU A 213 5.08 -3.22 -23.16
N ARG A 214 4.51 -4.44 -23.09
CA ARG A 214 3.75 -5.03 -24.20
C ARG A 214 2.58 -4.14 -24.63
N SER A 215 1.78 -3.65 -23.68
CA SER A 215 0.61 -2.81 -23.98
C SER A 215 0.99 -1.53 -24.73
N VAL A 216 2.08 -0.87 -24.33
CA VAL A 216 2.53 0.34 -25.01
C VAL A 216 3.15 0.01 -26.38
N ALA A 217 3.93 -1.06 -26.48
CA ALA A 217 4.51 -1.49 -27.76
C ALA A 217 3.42 -1.84 -28.78
N GLU A 218 2.40 -2.60 -28.40
CA GLU A 218 1.24 -2.94 -29.22
C GLU A 218 0.46 -1.69 -29.68
N ALA A 219 0.27 -0.71 -28.78
CA ALA A 219 -0.38 0.54 -29.15
C ALA A 219 0.44 1.31 -30.21
N ILE A 220 1.76 1.33 -30.06
CA ILE A 220 2.66 1.95 -31.04
C ILE A 220 2.62 1.23 -32.38
N GLU A 221 2.68 -0.10 -32.40
CA GLU A 221 2.61 -0.92 -33.62
C GLU A 221 1.27 -0.74 -34.35
N ARG A 222 0.16 -0.59 -33.64
CA ARG A 222 -1.15 -0.26 -34.22
C ARG A 222 -1.26 1.18 -34.73
N GLY A 223 -0.24 2.00 -34.54
CA GLY A 223 -0.23 3.39 -34.97
C GLY A 223 -1.05 4.34 -34.08
N VAL A 224 -1.40 3.94 -32.85
CA VAL A 224 -2.09 4.79 -31.87
C VAL A 224 -1.19 5.98 -31.50
N ARG A 225 -1.72 7.18 -31.64
CA ARG A 225 -0.98 8.42 -31.30
C ARG A 225 -1.34 8.85 -29.90
N PHE A 226 -0.32 9.11 -29.08
CA PHE A 226 -0.45 9.67 -27.74
C PHE A 226 0.79 10.50 -27.39
N ASP A 227 0.62 11.52 -26.56
CA ASP A 227 1.64 12.47 -26.08
C ASP A 227 1.79 12.49 -24.56
N GLY A 228 0.95 11.73 -23.85
CA GLY A 228 1.03 11.54 -22.41
C GLY A 228 0.52 10.17 -22.01
N VAL A 229 1.01 9.64 -20.89
CA VAL A 229 0.54 8.39 -20.30
C VAL A 229 0.43 8.54 -18.79
N VAL A 230 -0.77 8.29 -18.25
CA VAL A 230 -1.00 8.04 -16.81
C VAL A 230 -0.97 6.55 -16.58
N CYS A 231 -0.01 6.08 -15.80
CA CYS A 231 0.16 4.67 -15.51
C CYS A 231 -0.55 4.31 -14.19
N ARG A 232 -1.11 3.11 -14.13
CA ARG A 232 -1.75 2.58 -12.94
C ARG A 232 -0.80 2.50 -11.73
N ASP A 233 0.45 2.10 -11.96
CA ASP A 233 1.51 2.07 -10.95
C ASP A 233 2.90 2.29 -11.59
N ASP A 234 3.95 2.38 -10.79
CA ASP A 234 5.32 2.61 -11.26
C ASP A 234 5.87 1.41 -12.06
N ARG A 235 5.41 0.19 -11.82
CA ARG A 235 5.82 -0.99 -12.63
C ARG A 235 5.36 -0.81 -14.08
N PHE A 236 4.10 -0.42 -14.28
CA PHE A 236 3.58 -0.10 -15.60
C PHE A 236 4.32 1.07 -16.25
N ALA A 237 4.65 2.11 -15.47
CA ALA A 237 5.40 3.26 -15.97
C ALA A 237 6.82 2.88 -16.42
N ILE A 238 7.51 2.02 -15.66
CA ILE A 238 8.83 1.49 -16.05
C ILE A 238 8.72 0.70 -17.37
N GLY A 239 7.70 -0.13 -17.52
CA GLY A 239 7.41 -0.83 -18.76
C GLY A 239 7.14 0.12 -19.93
N ALA A 240 6.35 1.17 -19.71
CA ALA A 240 6.07 2.21 -20.69
C ALA A 240 7.33 2.96 -21.13
N LEU A 241 8.18 3.37 -20.17
CA LEU A 241 9.46 4.02 -20.47
C LEU A 241 10.34 3.14 -21.36
N LYS A 242 10.41 1.83 -21.08
CA LYS A 242 11.17 0.87 -21.88
C LYS A 242 10.61 0.75 -23.31
N ALA A 243 9.28 0.62 -23.47
CA ALA A 243 8.65 0.51 -24.78
C ALA A 243 8.85 1.78 -25.63
N LEU A 244 8.72 2.96 -25.01
CA LEU A 244 8.97 4.24 -25.67
C LEU A 244 10.43 4.35 -26.12
N HIS A 245 11.39 4.00 -25.27
CA HIS A 245 12.80 3.99 -25.60
C HIS A 245 13.10 3.06 -26.78
N ASP A 246 12.60 1.81 -26.74
CA ASP A 246 12.84 0.81 -27.79
C ASP A 246 12.23 1.22 -29.15
N SER A 247 11.15 2.02 -29.12
CA SER A 247 10.53 2.58 -30.33
C SER A 247 11.15 3.90 -30.80
N GLY A 248 12.23 4.37 -30.17
CA GLY A 248 12.91 5.62 -30.50
C GLY A 248 12.14 6.89 -30.12
N ARG A 249 11.14 6.80 -29.24
CA ARG A 249 10.40 7.96 -28.73
C ARG A 249 11.06 8.54 -27.50
N SER A 250 11.23 9.84 -27.48
CA SER A 250 11.84 10.57 -26.36
C SER A 250 10.85 10.88 -25.27
N VAL A 251 11.23 10.64 -24.02
CA VAL A 251 10.49 11.06 -22.83
C VAL A 251 11.30 12.17 -22.16
N PRO A 252 10.73 13.35 -21.90
CA PRO A 252 9.32 13.75 -22.05
C PRO A 252 8.99 14.43 -23.41
N ALA A 253 9.93 14.54 -24.36
CA ALA A 253 9.78 15.39 -25.54
C ALA A 253 8.64 14.94 -26.48
N ASP A 254 8.52 13.63 -26.75
CA ASP A 254 7.46 13.06 -27.58
C ASP A 254 6.28 12.59 -26.73
N VAL A 255 6.56 12.00 -25.56
CA VAL A 255 5.55 11.44 -24.66
C VAL A 255 5.93 11.73 -23.21
N SER A 256 5.06 12.36 -22.43
CA SER A 256 5.22 12.52 -20.99
C SER A 256 4.64 11.32 -20.25
N VAL A 257 5.33 10.82 -19.21
CA VAL A 257 4.90 9.64 -18.43
C VAL A 257 4.75 9.99 -16.96
N VAL A 258 3.60 9.63 -16.38
CA VAL A 258 3.32 9.73 -14.94
C VAL A 258 3.04 8.34 -14.40
N GLY A 259 3.80 7.95 -13.37
CA GLY A 259 3.63 6.72 -12.60
C GLY A 259 2.74 6.91 -11.38
N TRP A 260 2.71 5.89 -10.53
CA TRP A 260 1.96 5.86 -9.28
C TRP A 260 2.68 5.02 -8.25
N ASP A 261 2.57 5.39 -6.99
CA ASP A 261 3.20 4.82 -5.79
C ASP A 261 4.47 5.54 -5.34
N ASN A 262 5.15 6.27 -6.23
CA ASN A 262 6.44 6.91 -5.96
C ASN A 262 7.37 5.94 -5.21
N THR A 263 7.60 4.79 -5.82
CA THR A 263 8.54 3.80 -5.29
C THR A 263 9.97 4.32 -5.44
N PHE A 264 10.90 3.77 -4.64
CA PHE A 264 12.31 4.21 -4.72
C PHE A 264 12.89 4.09 -6.14
N LEU A 265 12.38 3.16 -6.95
CA LEU A 265 12.81 2.97 -8.34
C LEU A 265 12.50 4.18 -9.22
N ALA A 266 11.46 4.94 -8.94
CA ALA A 266 11.05 6.11 -9.71
C ALA A 266 12.17 7.17 -9.82
N ALA A 267 13.02 7.28 -8.80
CA ALA A 267 14.16 8.20 -8.79
C ALA A 267 15.38 7.69 -9.58
N TYR A 268 15.39 6.42 -9.99
CA TYR A 268 16.52 5.77 -10.67
C TYR A 268 16.21 5.29 -12.08
N THR A 269 15.03 5.59 -12.61
CA THR A 269 14.74 5.41 -14.05
C THR A 269 15.48 6.46 -14.89
N SER A 270 15.55 6.26 -16.20
CA SER A 270 16.08 7.26 -17.15
C SER A 270 15.09 7.43 -18.28
N PRO A 271 14.40 8.61 -18.36
CA PRO A 271 14.39 9.70 -17.38
C PRO A 271 13.81 9.30 -16.02
N THR A 272 14.13 10.07 -14.95
CA THR A 272 13.54 9.87 -13.62
C THR A 272 12.04 10.08 -13.68
N LEU A 273 11.27 9.19 -12.99
CA LEU A 273 9.82 9.08 -13.15
C LEU A 273 9.05 10.05 -12.26
N THR A 274 8.26 10.94 -12.87
CA THR A 274 7.18 11.67 -12.19
C THR A 274 6.12 10.68 -11.74
N SER A 275 5.75 10.71 -10.46
CA SER A 275 4.86 9.70 -9.88
C SER A 275 3.93 10.29 -8.82
N VAL A 276 2.69 9.81 -8.77
CA VAL A 276 1.79 10.06 -7.64
C VAL A 276 2.35 9.38 -6.39
N ALA A 277 2.48 10.12 -5.31
CA ALA A 277 3.10 9.68 -4.06
C ALA A 277 2.08 9.58 -2.92
N PRO A 278 1.51 8.40 -2.64
CA PRO A 278 0.77 8.16 -1.42
C PRO A 278 1.67 8.39 -0.20
N GLN A 279 1.16 9.06 0.83
CA GLN A 279 1.91 9.29 2.06
C GLN A 279 2.03 8.00 2.90
N LYS A 280 2.90 7.06 2.48
CA LYS A 280 3.04 5.71 3.06
C LYS A 280 3.28 5.72 4.58
N THR A 281 4.07 6.69 5.08
CA THR A 281 4.30 6.86 6.52
C THR A 281 3.02 7.23 7.25
N ALA A 282 2.19 8.11 6.67
CA ALA A 282 0.91 8.48 7.26
C ALA A 282 -0.10 7.33 7.20
N ILE A 283 -0.07 6.52 6.13
CA ILE A 283 -0.89 5.29 6.04
C ILE A 283 -0.52 4.34 7.19
N ALA A 284 0.77 4.10 7.42
CA ALA A 284 1.23 3.23 8.51
C ALA A 284 0.80 3.76 9.89
N ALA A 285 0.98 5.06 10.15
CA ALA A 285 0.58 5.69 11.40
C ALA A 285 -0.92 5.59 11.65
N ALA A 286 -1.75 5.96 10.65
CA ALA A 286 -3.21 5.88 10.73
C ALA A 286 -3.71 4.45 10.95
N ALA A 287 -3.10 3.47 10.28
CA ALA A 287 -3.45 2.06 10.47
C ALA A 287 -3.18 1.59 11.90
N PHE A 288 -2.06 1.99 12.49
CA PHE A 288 -1.75 1.65 13.87
C PHE A 288 -2.62 2.39 14.88
N ASP A 289 -2.93 3.67 14.66
CA ASP A 289 -3.83 4.44 15.53
C ASP A 289 -5.19 3.74 15.65
N LEU A 290 -5.77 3.35 14.52
CA LEU A 290 -7.04 2.64 14.47
C LEU A 290 -6.92 1.24 15.11
N LEU A 291 -5.85 0.51 14.81
CA LEU A 291 -5.65 -0.86 15.30
C LEU A 291 -5.49 -0.91 16.82
N GLU A 292 -4.69 0.01 17.40
CA GLU A 292 -4.48 0.06 18.86
C GLU A 292 -5.78 0.36 19.61
N GLU A 293 -6.63 1.23 19.08
CA GLU A 293 -7.94 1.48 19.67
C GLU A 293 -8.85 0.23 19.61
N ARG A 294 -8.80 -0.53 18.50
CA ARG A 294 -9.50 -1.83 18.38
C ARG A 294 -8.96 -2.83 19.40
N ILE A 295 -7.64 -2.94 19.55
CA ILE A 295 -6.96 -3.79 20.54
C ILE A 295 -7.34 -3.36 21.97
N ALA A 296 -7.50 -2.05 22.21
CA ALA A 296 -7.93 -1.50 23.50
C ALA A 296 -9.42 -1.71 23.78
N GLY A 297 -10.19 -2.23 22.83
CA GLY A 297 -11.60 -2.61 23.04
C GLY A 297 -12.62 -1.72 22.32
N TYR A 298 -12.21 -0.86 21.39
CA TYR A 298 -13.18 -0.13 20.56
C TYR A 298 -14.01 -1.12 19.72
N ARG A 299 -15.35 -1.02 19.83
CA ARG A 299 -16.32 -1.88 19.13
C ARG A 299 -17.36 -1.07 18.32
N GLY A 300 -17.10 0.22 18.12
CA GLY A 300 -17.97 1.08 17.33
C GLY A 300 -17.90 0.79 15.85
N VAL A 301 -18.67 1.56 15.07
CA VAL A 301 -18.68 1.52 13.60
C VAL A 301 -17.27 1.72 13.02
N GLY A 302 -17.04 1.19 11.85
CA GLY A 302 -15.79 1.36 11.13
C GLY A 302 -15.54 2.83 10.78
N ARG A 303 -14.28 3.24 10.84
CA ARG A 303 -13.83 4.58 10.47
C ARG A 303 -13.06 4.48 9.15
N HIS A 304 -13.30 5.44 8.26
CA HIS A 304 -12.64 5.51 6.97
C HIS A 304 -11.70 6.72 6.96
N MET A 305 -10.40 6.43 6.99
CA MET A 305 -9.35 7.44 6.99
C MET A 305 -8.80 7.62 5.59
N ILE A 306 -8.95 8.83 5.04
CA ILE A 306 -8.34 9.19 3.76
C ILE A 306 -7.02 9.89 4.05
N VAL A 307 -5.92 9.30 3.58
CA VAL A 307 -4.58 9.85 3.70
C VAL A 307 -4.22 10.63 2.43
N GLY A 308 -3.46 11.69 2.59
CA GLY A 308 -3.06 12.56 1.49
C GLY A 308 -2.11 11.91 0.49
N HIS A 309 -2.01 12.55 -0.67
CA HIS A 309 -1.03 12.26 -1.72
C HIS A 309 -0.33 13.54 -2.17
N SER A 310 0.76 13.40 -2.90
CA SER A 310 1.41 14.45 -3.66
C SER A 310 1.76 13.95 -5.06
N LEU A 311 2.12 14.84 -5.97
CA LEU A 311 2.73 14.49 -7.24
C LEU A 311 4.22 14.84 -7.16
N GLU A 312 5.08 13.82 -7.19
CA GLU A 312 6.52 13.99 -7.23
C GLU A 312 6.97 14.21 -8.68
N VAL A 313 7.15 15.49 -9.03
CA VAL A 313 7.49 15.90 -10.39
C VAL A 313 8.98 15.67 -10.66
N ARG A 314 9.28 14.93 -11.73
CA ARG A 314 10.63 14.59 -12.20
C ARG A 314 10.74 14.73 -13.72
N GLU A 315 11.81 14.17 -14.31
CA GLU A 315 12.16 14.36 -15.73
C GLU A 315 11.15 13.77 -16.72
N SER A 316 10.45 12.68 -16.37
CA SER A 316 9.50 12.02 -17.31
C SER A 316 8.27 12.87 -17.63
N ALA A 317 7.93 13.80 -16.73
CA ALA A 317 6.89 14.81 -16.94
C ALA A 317 7.19 16.04 -16.06
N PRO A 318 8.21 16.88 -16.40
CA PRO A 318 8.58 18.04 -15.61
C PRO A 318 7.47 19.11 -15.62
N LEU A 319 7.56 20.13 -14.78
CA LEU A 319 6.64 21.28 -14.84
C LEU A 319 6.64 21.90 -16.24
N ALA A 320 5.51 22.45 -16.64
CA ALA A 320 5.46 23.26 -17.85
C ALA A 320 6.45 24.43 -17.74
N PRO A 321 7.13 24.80 -18.84
CA PRO A 321 8.07 25.93 -18.86
C PRO A 321 7.39 27.27 -18.59
#